data_cdd01575b76083085c5ce82340d63115
#
_entry.id   cdd01575b76083085c5ce82340d63115
#
_cell.length_a   1.000
_cell.length_b   1.000
_cell.length_c   1.000
_cell.angle_alpha   90.00
_cell.angle_beta   90.00
_cell.angle_gamma   90.00
#
_symmetry.space_group_name_H-M   'P 1'
#
loop_
_entity.id
_entity.type
_entity.pdbx_description
1 polymer ?
#
loop_
_entity_poly.entity_id
_entity_poly.type
_entity_poly.pdbx_seq_one_letter_code
_entity_poly.pdbx_strand_id
1 'polypeptide(L)'
;MKTNYLFVALAVPFWVLGQSADPEAYELRWSRQYPNREIQLDYVSALDSTSFTTYGSISGGLFSKPKNFFARYDRETMSQLWQLEEVPEDYQGLPVVFRRMITVEGTSYVYYSAYSRAKDKRYVLLRTINSNGDISDLKELLQVPAMRLREGNFSVAWDASHKGFALVSFPDVGLREEVQVSVHRFDREGEELGSQRVRIDYSKRDIDFVDVDYAINGDVYVLAVRRADRNRGDLRGFAQPNREFLILHADSDDELFQEVDLGLAGKFIVGGVSVEADQIPGKVNITGMYSDLRYGTTTGMFYLSLDQKTLQASSADFESLRDFELINSGIRDGMAQARRRGVANEEFRFRESVPRLGGGSLVVMEDMDVRVVTTTNRGVTTTTYYYYYDNIWAMLVDAQGQIEKVVVLPKFQYSVNDGGRFLGFELARDGQDFLFFFNDAKGNQSRWAEGKSPRVMRQAARGCLAMVRMKPDGSLTYHQVIDNSKERSVLLPTRGTTFIDYPGEVVMPGLKRGRWVFMSLRPERN
;
A
#
# COMPACT_ATOMS: atom_id res chain seq x y z
N MET A 1 58.32 8.46 -16.16
CA MET A 1 57.05 8.96 -16.70
C MET A 1 56.02 8.82 -15.60
N LYS A 2 55.65 9.91 -14.94
CA LYS A 2 54.59 9.95 -13.90
C LYS A 2 53.30 10.40 -14.58
N THR A 3 52.33 9.52 -14.69
CA THR A 3 51.03 9.84 -15.26
C THR A 3 50.16 10.38 -14.12
N ASN A 4 49.88 11.67 -14.14
CA ASN A 4 48.94 12.32 -13.23
C ASN A 4 47.52 12.02 -13.71
N TYR A 5 46.77 11.30 -12.92
CA TYR A 5 45.30 11.18 -13.09
C TYR A 5 44.66 12.43 -12.48
N LEU A 6 44.08 13.25 -13.33
CA LEU A 6 43.23 14.37 -12.96
C LEU A 6 41.85 13.82 -12.59
N PHE A 7 41.54 13.76 -11.31
CA PHE A 7 40.18 13.52 -10.84
C PHE A 7 39.37 14.79 -11.06
N VAL A 8 38.53 14.80 -12.06
CA VAL A 8 37.47 15.81 -12.21
C VAL A 8 36.34 15.41 -11.29
N ALA A 9 36.27 16.00 -10.12
CA ALA A 9 35.10 15.95 -9.28
C ALA A 9 33.98 16.74 -9.97
N LEU A 10 33.02 16.02 -10.59
CA LEU A 10 31.77 16.61 -11.02
C LEU A 10 30.96 16.96 -9.76
N ALA A 11 31.11 18.19 -9.30
CA ALA A 11 30.20 18.80 -8.35
C ALA A 11 28.86 18.97 -9.05
N VAL A 12 27.92 18.07 -8.76
CA VAL A 12 26.52 18.24 -9.14
C VAL A 12 26.01 19.43 -8.32
N PRO A 13 25.64 20.54 -8.93
CA PRO A 13 25.11 21.67 -8.19
C PRO A 13 23.73 21.30 -7.64
N PHE A 14 23.64 21.20 -6.33
CA PHE A 14 22.37 21.22 -5.61
C PHE A 14 21.74 22.61 -5.75
N TRP A 15 20.96 22.81 -6.82
CA TRP A 15 20.06 23.94 -6.91
C TRP A 15 18.68 23.52 -6.44
N VAL A 16 18.49 23.41 -5.13
CA VAL A 16 17.18 23.53 -4.53
C VAL A 16 16.95 25.01 -4.26
N LEU A 17 16.69 25.77 -5.30
CA LEU A 17 16.03 27.06 -5.15
C LEU A 17 14.53 26.79 -5.09
N GLY A 18 14.03 26.53 -3.87
CA GLY A 18 12.63 26.59 -3.59
C GLY A 18 12.10 28.01 -3.86
N GLN A 19 11.56 28.23 -5.04
CA GLN A 19 10.52 29.21 -5.17
C GLN A 19 9.33 28.62 -4.40
N SER A 20 8.91 29.32 -3.33
CA SER A 20 7.67 29.02 -2.65
C SER A 20 6.55 29.07 -3.69
N ALA A 21 6.05 27.89 -4.11
CA ALA A 21 4.74 27.86 -4.74
C ALA A 21 3.79 28.42 -3.70
N ASP A 22 2.99 29.35 -4.12
CA ASP A 22 2.12 30.13 -3.27
C ASP A 22 1.18 29.17 -2.53
N PRO A 23 1.16 29.09 -1.18
CA PRO A 23 0.14 28.33 -0.47
C PRO A 23 -1.28 28.89 -0.73
N GLU A 24 -1.41 30.07 -1.36
CA GLU A 24 -2.66 30.64 -1.83
C GLU A 24 -3.28 29.87 -3.02
N ALA A 25 -2.55 28.93 -3.65
CA ALA A 25 -3.07 28.15 -4.77
C ALA A 25 -4.02 26.99 -4.38
N TYR A 26 -4.32 26.82 -3.11
CA TYR A 26 -5.21 25.74 -2.64
C TYR A 26 -6.28 26.27 -1.69
N GLU A 27 -7.54 25.94 -2.01
CA GLU A 27 -8.67 26.16 -1.12
C GLU A 27 -8.79 25.03 -0.12
N LEU A 28 -8.83 25.37 1.17
CA LEU A 28 -9.01 24.44 2.26
C LEU A 28 -10.43 24.54 2.82
N ARG A 29 -11.16 23.44 2.82
CA ARG A 29 -12.51 23.35 3.35
C ARG A 29 -12.61 22.29 4.44
N TRP A 30 -13.50 22.52 5.42
CA TRP A 30 -13.81 21.58 6.48
C TRP A 30 -15.27 21.18 6.46
N SER A 31 -15.54 19.91 6.68
CA SER A 31 -16.90 19.46 6.95
C SER A 31 -17.41 19.95 8.30
N ARG A 32 -18.71 19.79 8.55
CA ARG A 32 -19.21 19.79 9.92
C ARG A 32 -18.57 18.68 10.74
N GLN A 33 -18.65 18.80 12.08
CA GLN A 33 -18.18 17.75 12.99
C GLN A 33 -19.23 16.64 13.11
N TYR A 34 -18.79 15.39 12.93
CA TYR A 34 -19.60 14.20 13.10
C TYR A 34 -19.33 13.56 14.47
N PRO A 35 -20.35 12.96 15.13
CA PRO A 35 -20.13 12.28 16.39
C PRO A 35 -19.06 11.18 16.25
N ASN A 36 -18.07 11.18 17.13
CA ASN A 36 -17.16 10.05 17.26
C ASN A 36 -17.86 8.98 18.13
N ARG A 37 -18.53 8.03 17.50
CA ARG A 37 -19.23 6.91 18.17
C ARG A 37 -18.31 5.70 18.34
N GLU A 38 -17.07 5.90 18.66
CA GLU A 38 -16.07 4.82 18.71
C GLU A 38 -15.87 4.13 17.34
N ILE A 39 -16.21 4.83 16.26
CA ILE A 39 -15.99 4.34 14.90
C ILE A 39 -14.49 4.37 14.64
N GLN A 40 -13.93 3.21 14.38
CA GLN A 40 -12.62 3.12 13.76
C GLN A 40 -12.84 3.25 12.27
N LEU A 41 -12.45 4.40 11.70
CA LEU A 41 -12.53 4.61 10.26
C LEU A 41 -11.36 3.88 9.59
N ASP A 42 -11.67 2.89 8.78
CA ASP A 42 -10.67 2.02 8.17
C ASP A 42 -10.43 2.35 6.70
N TYR A 43 -11.41 2.98 6.04
CA TYR A 43 -11.35 3.20 4.59
C TYR A 43 -12.16 4.43 4.19
N VAL A 44 -11.61 5.22 3.25
CA VAL A 44 -12.30 6.29 2.53
C VAL A 44 -12.00 6.11 1.05
N SER A 45 -12.99 6.23 0.20
CA SER A 45 -12.82 6.08 -1.25
C SER A 45 -13.73 7.03 -1.99
N ALA A 46 -13.25 7.61 -3.08
CA ALA A 46 -14.11 8.28 -4.05
C ALA A 46 -15.10 7.26 -4.60
N LEU A 47 -16.38 7.60 -4.60
CA LEU A 47 -17.44 6.74 -5.14
C LEU A 47 -17.68 7.08 -6.61
N ASP A 48 -17.76 8.38 -6.87
CA ASP A 48 -17.93 9.00 -8.18
C ASP A 48 -17.40 10.44 -8.14
N SER A 49 -17.55 11.19 -9.22
CA SER A 49 -17.12 12.59 -9.29
C SER A 49 -17.83 13.54 -8.31
N THR A 50 -18.93 13.11 -7.69
CA THR A 50 -19.78 13.97 -6.82
C THR A 50 -19.73 13.57 -5.35
N SER A 51 -19.18 12.41 -5.00
CA SER A 51 -19.27 11.86 -3.65
C SER A 51 -18.12 10.92 -3.29
N PHE A 52 -17.99 10.68 -1.99
CA PHE A 52 -17.07 9.67 -1.44
C PHE A 52 -17.77 8.83 -0.37
N THR A 53 -17.28 7.61 -0.19
CA THR A 53 -17.76 6.69 0.84
C THR A 53 -16.71 6.49 1.93
N THR A 54 -17.20 6.12 3.10
CA THR A 54 -16.36 5.68 4.20
C THR A 54 -16.82 4.32 4.69
N TYR A 55 -15.86 3.50 5.07
CA TYR A 55 -16.07 2.29 5.82
C TYR A 55 -15.34 2.36 7.15
N GLY A 56 -15.95 1.85 8.18
CA GLY A 56 -15.34 1.72 9.48
C GLY A 56 -16.00 0.62 10.29
N SER A 57 -15.41 0.32 11.43
CA SER A 57 -15.94 -0.64 12.38
C SER A 57 -16.28 0.06 13.71
N ILE A 58 -17.36 -0.39 14.34
CA ILE A 58 -17.73 0.00 15.70
C ILE A 58 -17.46 -1.22 16.57
N SER A 59 -16.58 -1.05 17.55
CA SER A 59 -16.25 -2.13 18.48
C SER A 59 -17.50 -2.59 19.22
N GLY A 60 -17.71 -3.89 19.29
CA GLY A 60 -18.74 -4.48 20.15
C GLY A 60 -18.36 -4.27 21.62
N GLY A 61 -19.33 -3.85 22.46
CA GLY A 61 -19.18 -3.87 23.90
C GLY A 61 -19.25 -5.29 24.47
N LEU A 62 -19.18 -5.42 25.80
CA LEU A 62 -19.21 -6.74 26.48
C LEU A 62 -20.41 -7.63 26.08
N PHE A 63 -21.50 -7.02 25.61
CA PHE A 63 -22.76 -7.68 25.26
C PHE A 63 -23.27 -7.34 23.86
N SER A 64 -22.49 -6.66 23.02
CA SER A 64 -22.89 -6.29 21.67
C SER A 64 -21.91 -6.80 20.62
N LYS A 65 -22.44 -7.26 19.48
CA LYS A 65 -21.62 -7.65 18.33
C LYS A 65 -20.95 -6.39 17.74
N PRO A 66 -19.73 -6.49 17.17
CA PRO A 66 -19.17 -5.42 16.39
C PRO A 66 -20.06 -5.12 15.18
N LYS A 67 -20.13 -3.85 14.79
CA LYS A 67 -20.91 -3.38 13.63
C LYS A 67 -20.00 -2.84 12.57
N ASN A 68 -20.40 -3.00 11.32
CA ASN A 68 -19.84 -2.26 10.20
C ASN A 68 -20.54 -0.90 10.09
N PHE A 69 -19.78 0.09 9.72
CA PHE A 69 -20.26 1.44 9.47
C PHE A 69 -19.94 1.82 8.03
N PHE A 70 -20.96 2.16 7.27
CA PHE A 70 -20.84 2.71 5.93
C PHE A 70 -21.52 4.07 5.89
N ALA A 71 -20.90 5.03 5.21
CA ALA A 71 -21.54 6.31 4.96
C ALA A 71 -21.08 6.91 3.64
N ARG A 72 -21.97 7.65 2.98
CA ARG A 72 -21.67 8.43 1.79
C ARG A 72 -21.75 9.91 2.11
N TYR A 73 -20.85 10.66 1.53
CA TYR A 73 -20.74 12.09 1.70
C TYR A 73 -20.71 12.78 0.34
N ASP A 74 -21.37 13.92 0.25
CA ASP A 74 -21.26 14.83 -0.88
C ASP A 74 -19.83 15.39 -0.95
N ARG A 75 -19.24 15.43 -2.13
CA ARG A 75 -17.87 15.92 -2.33
C ARG A 75 -17.71 17.41 -2.03
N GLU A 76 -18.68 18.23 -2.49
CA GLU A 76 -18.57 19.68 -2.38
C GLU A 76 -18.75 20.18 -0.94
N THR A 77 -19.78 19.71 -0.28
CA THR A 77 -20.17 20.16 1.06
C THR A 77 -19.60 19.27 2.17
N MET A 78 -19.11 18.08 1.81
CA MET A 78 -18.75 17.01 2.74
C MET A 78 -19.89 16.71 3.73
N SER A 79 -21.15 16.96 3.32
CA SER A 79 -22.33 16.61 4.11
C SER A 79 -22.68 15.14 3.90
N GLN A 80 -23.11 14.50 4.98
CA GLN A 80 -23.51 13.11 4.93
C GLN A 80 -24.81 12.97 4.15
N LEU A 81 -24.80 12.17 3.07
CA LEU A 81 -25.95 11.88 2.24
C LEU A 81 -26.77 10.74 2.85
N TRP A 82 -26.08 9.66 3.23
CA TRP A 82 -26.69 8.56 3.97
C TRP A 82 -25.64 7.88 4.88
N GLN A 83 -26.13 7.09 5.84
CA GLN A 83 -25.33 6.29 6.76
C GLN A 83 -26.04 4.98 7.02
N LEU A 84 -25.26 3.94 7.15
CA LEU A 84 -25.70 2.59 7.46
C LEU A 84 -24.84 2.01 8.58
N GLU A 85 -25.47 1.47 9.59
CA GLU A 85 -24.83 0.62 10.60
C GLU A 85 -25.32 -0.81 10.42
N GLU A 86 -24.45 -1.70 10.04
CA GLU A 86 -24.75 -3.09 9.77
C GLU A 86 -24.12 -3.97 10.84
N VAL A 87 -24.92 -4.81 11.47
CA VAL A 87 -24.39 -6.01 12.12
C VAL A 87 -24.26 -7.04 11.01
N PRO A 88 -23.04 -7.52 10.68
CA PRO A 88 -22.91 -8.54 9.65
C PRO A 88 -23.80 -9.71 9.97
N GLU A 89 -24.69 -10.04 9.05
CA GLU A 89 -25.55 -11.21 9.17
C GLU A 89 -24.69 -12.47 9.17
N ASP A 90 -25.08 -13.46 9.99
CA ASP A 90 -24.44 -14.76 9.94
C ASP A 90 -24.79 -15.43 8.60
N TYR A 91 -23.80 -15.88 7.86
CA TYR A 91 -24.02 -16.67 6.65
C TYR A 91 -24.17 -18.15 7.02
N GLN A 92 -25.37 -18.74 6.80
CA GLN A 92 -25.69 -20.12 7.20
C GLN A 92 -25.38 -20.40 8.69
N GLY A 93 -25.59 -19.41 9.57
CA GLY A 93 -25.26 -19.51 11.00
C GLY A 93 -23.78 -19.37 11.33
N LEU A 94 -22.95 -18.96 10.37
CA LEU A 94 -21.52 -18.71 10.53
C LEU A 94 -21.24 -17.21 10.61
N PRO A 95 -20.38 -16.74 11.54
CA PRO A 95 -20.01 -15.34 11.63
C PRO A 95 -19.28 -14.89 10.35
N VAL A 96 -19.69 -13.76 9.82
CA VAL A 96 -19.13 -13.16 8.62
C VAL A 96 -18.06 -12.14 9.01
N VAL A 97 -16.91 -12.19 8.33
CA VAL A 97 -15.76 -11.31 8.57
C VAL A 97 -15.48 -10.47 7.33
N PHE A 98 -15.44 -9.16 7.50
CA PHE A 98 -15.03 -8.22 6.45
C PHE A 98 -13.59 -8.53 5.99
N ARG A 99 -13.35 -8.44 4.69
CA ARG A 99 -12.03 -8.65 4.07
C ARG A 99 -11.52 -7.44 3.33
N ARG A 100 -12.31 -6.92 2.41
CA ARG A 100 -11.91 -5.81 1.54
C ARG A 100 -13.14 -5.08 1.03
N MET A 101 -12.99 -3.81 0.71
CA MET A 101 -13.95 -3.03 -0.06
C MET A 101 -13.23 -2.37 -1.23
N ILE A 102 -13.88 -2.38 -2.39
CA ILE A 102 -13.44 -1.68 -3.59
C ILE A 102 -14.62 -0.89 -4.10
N THR A 103 -14.40 0.34 -4.49
CA THR A 103 -15.44 1.22 -5.03
C THR A 103 -15.18 1.48 -6.49
N VAL A 104 -16.16 1.19 -7.34
CA VAL A 104 -16.10 1.33 -8.78
C VAL A 104 -17.40 1.97 -9.28
N GLU A 105 -17.31 3.08 -9.99
CA GLU A 105 -18.42 3.75 -10.69
C GLU A 105 -19.72 3.82 -9.88
N GLY A 106 -19.65 4.33 -8.67
CA GLY A 106 -20.83 4.54 -7.84
C GLY A 106 -21.30 3.34 -7.02
N THR A 107 -20.63 2.19 -7.12
CA THR A 107 -20.95 0.97 -6.36
C THR A 107 -19.76 0.54 -5.51
N SER A 108 -20.01 0.23 -4.25
CA SER A 108 -19.03 -0.38 -3.35
C SER A 108 -19.20 -1.89 -3.32
N TYR A 109 -18.16 -2.61 -3.67
CA TYR A 109 -18.06 -4.07 -3.63
C TYR A 109 -17.41 -4.48 -2.32
N VAL A 110 -18.16 -5.13 -1.46
CA VAL A 110 -17.70 -5.49 -0.11
C VAL A 110 -17.54 -7.00 -0.05
N TYR A 111 -16.29 -7.43 0.13
CA TYR A 111 -15.93 -8.85 0.22
C TYR A 111 -15.89 -9.29 1.67
N TYR A 112 -16.54 -10.41 1.94
CA TYR A 112 -16.58 -11.05 3.26
C TYR A 112 -16.09 -12.48 3.17
N SER A 113 -15.80 -13.08 4.31
CA SER A 113 -15.65 -14.52 4.41
C SER A 113 -16.34 -15.08 5.65
N ALA A 114 -16.85 -16.30 5.53
CA ALA A 114 -17.33 -17.10 6.65
C ALA A 114 -16.58 -18.43 6.69
N TYR A 115 -16.23 -18.92 7.88
CA TYR A 115 -15.51 -20.17 8.04
C TYR A 115 -16.36 -21.20 8.76
N SER A 116 -16.47 -22.40 8.17
CA SER A 116 -17.16 -23.56 8.76
C SER A 116 -16.15 -24.65 9.12
N ARG A 117 -15.91 -24.84 10.41
CA ARG A 117 -15.11 -25.94 10.91
C ARG A 117 -15.75 -27.31 10.63
N ALA A 118 -17.09 -27.37 10.67
CA ALA A 118 -17.83 -28.61 10.47
C ALA A 118 -17.78 -29.11 9.01
N LYS A 119 -17.56 -28.20 8.06
CA LYS A 119 -17.49 -28.50 6.62
C LYS A 119 -16.09 -28.37 6.05
N ASP A 120 -15.09 -28.01 6.87
CA ASP A 120 -13.71 -27.72 6.47
C ASP A 120 -13.63 -26.76 5.27
N LYS A 121 -14.42 -25.67 5.32
CA LYS A 121 -14.56 -24.72 4.22
C LYS A 121 -14.58 -23.28 4.70
N ARG A 122 -14.05 -22.42 3.85
CA ARG A 122 -14.24 -20.96 3.90
C ARG A 122 -15.14 -20.56 2.74
N TYR A 123 -16.18 -19.81 3.02
CA TYR A 123 -17.03 -19.15 2.02
C TYR A 123 -16.49 -17.76 1.72
N VAL A 124 -16.39 -17.42 0.45
CA VAL A 124 -16.10 -16.07 -0.02
C VAL A 124 -17.40 -15.45 -0.49
N LEU A 125 -17.74 -14.32 0.08
CA LEU A 125 -19.04 -13.69 -0.10
C LEU A 125 -18.85 -12.27 -0.62
N LEU A 126 -19.75 -11.84 -1.49
CA LEU A 126 -19.84 -10.50 -2.02
C LEU A 126 -21.16 -9.85 -1.61
N ARG A 127 -21.10 -8.57 -1.28
CA ARG A 127 -22.25 -7.69 -1.14
C ARG A 127 -21.95 -6.37 -1.84
N THR A 128 -22.91 -5.81 -2.51
CA THR A 128 -22.78 -4.48 -3.13
C THR A 128 -23.60 -3.45 -2.37
N ILE A 129 -23.08 -2.21 -2.36
CA ILE A 129 -23.80 -1.05 -1.83
C ILE A 129 -23.81 -0.02 -2.96
N ASN A 130 -24.98 0.30 -3.47
CA ASN A 130 -25.11 1.26 -4.57
C ASN A 130 -25.00 2.71 -4.08
N SER A 131 -25.08 3.63 -5.01
CA SER A 131 -24.98 5.08 -4.74
C SER A 131 -26.10 5.61 -3.83
N ASN A 132 -27.23 4.95 -3.73
CA ASN A 132 -28.34 5.34 -2.87
C ASN A 132 -28.25 4.76 -1.45
N GLY A 133 -27.31 3.86 -1.21
CA GLY A 133 -27.17 3.15 0.06
C GLY A 133 -27.96 1.84 0.13
N ASP A 134 -28.55 1.40 -0.99
CA ASP A 134 -29.22 0.12 -1.04
C ASP A 134 -28.17 -1.01 -1.01
N ILE A 135 -28.40 -1.99 -0.18
CA ILE A 135 -27.50 -3.12 0.05
C ILE A 135 -28.09 -4.36 -0.61
N SER A 136 -27.27 -5.06 -1.37
CA SER A 136 -27.65 -6.37 -1.90
C SER A 136 -27.62 -7.45 -0.82
N ASP A 137 -28.27 -8.58 -1.08
CA ASP A 137 -28.06 -9.80 -0.30
C ASP A 137 -26.60 -10.28 -0.40
N LEU A 138 -26.17 -11.10 0.56
CA LEU A 138 -24.87 -11.77 0.50
C LEU A 138 -24.89 -12.83 -0.61
N LYS A 139 -24.09 -12.63 -1.64
CA LYS A 139 -23.87 -13.57 -2.73
C LYS A 139 -22.65 -14.44 -2.40
N GLU A 140 -22.79 -15.74 -2.42
CA GLU A 140 -21.65 -16.66 -2.37
C GLU A 140 -20.95 -16.66 -3.73
N LEU A 141 -19.66 -16.33 -3.74
CA LEU A 141 -18.83 -16.37 -4.93
C LEU A 141 -18.15 -17.72 -5.07
N LEU A 142 -17.53 -18.21 -3.99
CA LEU A 142 -16.85 -19.51 -4.02
C LEU A 142 -16.67 -20.10 -2.62
N GLN A 143 -16.32 -21.39 -2.59
CA GLN A 143 -15.94 -22.14 -1.40
C GLN A 143 -14.49 -22.58 -1.51
N VAL A 144 -13.67 -22.22 -0.52
CA VAL A 144 -12.26 -22.60 -0.44
C VAL A 144 -12.08 -23.67 0.63
N PRO A 145 -11.46 -24.83 0.34
CA PRO A 145 -11.07 -25.79 1.37
C PRO A 145 -10.22 -25.13 2.46
N ALA A 146 -10.59 -25.34 3.73
CA ALA A 146 -9.90 -24.75 4.88
C ALA A 146 -10.14 -25.60 6.13
N MET A 147 -9.11 -26.24 6.64
CA MET A 147 -9.17 -27.06 7.85
C MET A 147 -9.13 -26.22 9.12
N ARG A 148 -8.62 -24.97 9.05
CA ARG A 148 -8.49 -24.07 10.20
C ARG A 148 -8.94 -22.65 9.85
N LEU A 149 -9.28 -21.88 10.89
CA LEU A 149 -9.74 -20.50 10.75
C LEU A 149 -8.79 -19.56 9.97
N ARG A 150 -7.49 -19.82 10.01
CA ARG A 150 -6.46 -19.01 9.34
C ARG A 150 -6.05 -19.51 7.96
N GLU A 151 -6.68 -20.57 7.49
CA GLU A 151 -6.38 -21.28 6.25
C GLU A 151 -7.46 -21.01 5.19
N GLY A 152 -7.23 -21.45 3.95
CA GLY A 152 -8.13 -21.18 2.84
C GLY A 152 -8.15 -19.71 2.48
N ASN A 153 -6.97 -19.12 2.31
CA ASN A 153 -6.83 -17.72 1.92
C ASN A 153 -7.27 -17.50 0.46
N PHE A 154 -7.65 -16.28 0.18
CA PHE A 154 -7.95 -15.85 -1.18
C PHE A 154 -7.51 -14.40 -1.38
N SER A 155 -7.23 -14.04 -2.62
CA SER A 155 -6.98 -12.68 -3.07
C SER A 155 -8.02 -12.26 -4.09
N VAL A 156 -8.34 -10.97 -4.10
CA VAL A 156 -9.24 -10.35 -5.08
C VAL A 156 -8.42 -9.35 -5.87
N ALA A 157 -8.35 -9.50 -7.17
CA ALA A 157 -7.75 -8.54 -8.09
C ALA A 157 -8.79 -8.07 -9.10
N TRP A 158 -8.84 -6.76 -9.34
CA TRP A 158 -9.67 -6.15 -10.37
C TRP A 158 -8.82 -5.80 -11.57
N ASP A 159 -9.34 -6.00 -12.77
CA ASP A 159 -8.67 -5.50 -13.97
C ASP A 159 -8.60 -3.96 -13.96
N ALA A 160 -7.61 -3.41 -14.65
CA ALA A 160 -7.40 -1.96 -14.71
C ALA A 160 -8.57 -1.19 -15.36
N SER A 161 -9.46 -1.86 -16.12
CA SER A 161 -10.67 -1.28 -16.70
C SER A 161 -11.89 -1.33 -15.76
N HIS A 162 -11.77 -2.00 -14.62
CA HIS A 162 -12.83 -2.25 -13.65
C HIS A 162 -14.09 -2.93 -14.23
N LYS A 163 -13.93 -3.74 -15.28
CA LYS A 163 -15.05 -4.49 -15.89
C LYS A 163 -15.24 -5.86 -15.27
N GLY A 164 -14.21 -6.38 -14.63
CA GLY A 164 -14.26 -7.67 -13.97
C GLY A 164 -13.19 -7.80 -12.89
N PHE A 165 -13.26 -8.91 -12.18
CA PHE A 165 -12.29 -9.25 -11.15
C PHE A 165 -11.98 -10.74 -11.13
N ALA A 166 -10.82 -11.11 -10.65
CA ALA A 166 -10.44 -12.47 -10.37
C ALA A 166 -10.39 -12.72 -8.86
N LEU A 167 -10.90 -13.89 -8.45
CA LEU A 167 -10.66 -14.48 -7.14
C LEU A 167 -9.67 -15.62 -7.29
N VAL A 168 -8.52 -15.45 -6.67
CA VAL A 168 -7.50 -16.49 -6.62
C VAL A 168 -7.50 -17.10 -5.23
N SER A 169 -7.84 -18.39 -5.14
CA SER A 169 -7.94 -19.08 -3.86
C SER A 169 -6.80 -20.07 -3.67
N PHE A 170 -6.24 -20.05 -2.48
CA PHE A 170 -5.12 -20.88 -2.05
C PHE A 170 -5.67 -21.90 -1.03
N PRO A 171 -6.01 -23.13 -1.48
CA PRO A 171 -6.61 -24.13 -0.60
C PRO A 171 -5.61 -24.57 0.46
N ASP A 172 -6.17 -25.00 1.57
CA ASP A 172 -5.36 -25.63 2.62
C ASP A 172 -5.13 -27.10 2.28
N VAL A 173 -3.93 -27.39 1.84
CA VAL A 173 -3.45 -28.75 1.55
C VAL A 173 -2.38 -29.15 2.56
N GLY A 174 -2.08 -30.43 2.66
CA GLY A 174 -0.99 -30.93 3.51
C GLY A 174 0.34 -30.28 3.14
N LEU A 175 1.21 -30.05 4.13
CA LEU A 175 2.49 -29.32 3.96
C LEU A 175 3.40 -29.88 2.86
N ARG A 176 3.22 -31.14 2.49
CA ARG A 176 4.03 -31.84 1.46
C ARG A 176 3.26 -32.09 0.17
N GLU A 177 2.00 -31.66 0.13
CA GLU A 177 1.17 -31.81 -1.06
C GLU A 177 1.43 -30.68 -2.04
N GLU A 178 1.32 -30.98 -3.33
CA GLU A 178 1.35 -29.97 -4.39
C GLU A 178 0.21 -28.99 -4.22
N VAL A 179 0.49 -27.72 -4.47
CA VAL A 179 -0.51 -26.65 -4.34
C VAL A 179 -1.32 -26.58 -5.63
N GLN A 180 -2.62 -26.71 -5.51
CA GLN A 180 -3.57 -26.35 -6.55
C GLN A 180 -4.23 -25.03 -6.18
N VAL A 181 -4.14 -24.06 -7.07
CA VAL A 181 -4.76 -22.75 -6.93
C VAL A 181 -6.02 -22.72 -7.78
N SER A 182 -7.13 -22.25 -7.25
CA SER A 182 -8.31 -22.02 -8.07
C SER A 182 -8.38 -20.55 -8.45
N VAL A 183 -8.51 -20.30 -9.74
CA VAL A 183 -8.72 -18.98 -10.33
C VAL A 183 -10.16 -18.91 -10.82
N HIS A 184 -10.93 -17.96 -10.32
CA HIS A 184 -12.31 -17.70 -10.71
C HIS A 184 -12.39 -16.28 -11.25
N ARG A 185 -12.94 -16.12 -12.44
CA ARG A 185 -13.11 -14.84 -13.11
C ARG A 185 -14.56 -14.43 -13.07
N PHE A 186 -14.83 -13.21 -12.71
CA PHE A 186 -16.17 -12.66 -12.56
C PHE A 186 -16.29 -11.36 -13.36
N ASP A 187 -17.49 -11.11 -13.87
CA ASP A 187 -17.85 -9.77 -14.28
C ASP A 187 -18.03 -8.84 -13.06
N ARG A 188 -18.30 -7.56 -13.31
CA ARG A 188 -18.49 -6.59 -12.22
C ARG A 188 -19.75 -6.86 -11.38
N GLU A 189 -20.75 -7.55 -11.92
CA GLU A 189 -21.96 -7.96 -11.22
C GLU A 189 -21.75 -9.20 -10.32
N GLY A 190 -20.54 -9.78 -10.40
CA GLY A 190 -20.14 -10.98 -9.67
C GLY A 190 -20.72 -12.25 -10.26
N GLU A 191 -21.10 -12.27 -11.56
CA GLU A 191 -21.43 -13.48 -12.28
C GLU A 191 -20.14 -14.14 -12.76
N GLU A 192 -20.03 -15.46 -12.55
CA GLU A 192 -18.82 -16.20 -12.91
C GLU A 192 -18.70 -16.34 -14.44
N LEU A 193 -17.62 -15.79 -14.98
CA LEU A 193 -17.28 -15.88 -16.40
C LEU A 193 -16.53 -17.18 -16.73
N GLY A 194 -15.82 -17.72 -15.76
CA GLY A 194 -15.08 -18.97 -15.89
C GLY A 194 -14.23 -19.25 -14.67
N SER A 195 -13.87 -20.53 -14.53
CA SER A 195 -12.97 -20.95 -13.46
C SER A 195 -12.05 -22.06 -13.93
N GLN A 196 -10.86 -22.09 -13.35
CA GLN A 196 -9.85 -23.10 -13.61
C GLN A 196 -9.11 -23.48 -12.33
N ARG A 197 -8.56 -24.69 -12.31
CA ARG A 197 -7.62 -25.12 -11.29
C ARG A 197 -6.23 -25.17 -11.91
N VAL A 198 -5.34 -24.40 -11.34
CA VAL A 198 -3.98 -24.28 -11.83
C VAL A 198 -3.05 -24.92 -10.81
N ARG A 199 -2.26 -25.90 -11.26
CA ARG A 199 -1.30 -26.60 -10.43
C ARG A 199 0.01 -25.82 -10.38
N ILE A 200 0.73 -25.95 -9.27
CA ILE A 200 2.06 -25.40 -9.09
C ILE A 200 2.97 -26.55 -8.68
N ASP A 201 4.14 -26.68 -9.32
CA ASP A 201 5.12 -27.73 -9.05
C ASP A 201 5.92 -27.49 -7.75
N TYR A 202 5.24 -26.92 -6.76
CA TYR A 202 5.79 -26.69 -5.42
C TYR A 202 4.84 -27.21 -4.35
N SER A 203 5.40 -27.71 -3.26
CA SER A 203 4.61 -28.06 -2.10
C SER A 203 4.26 -26.80 -1.30
N LYS A 204 3.18 -26.85 -0.51
CA LYS A 204 2.78 -25.76 0.41
C LYS A 204 3.92 -25.34 1.35
N ARG A 205 4.84 -26.24 1.65
CA ARG A 205 5.99 -25.95 2.49
C ARG A 205 6.99 -25.01 1.80
N ASP A 206 7.07 -25.10 0.48
CA ASP A 206 8.15 -24.51 -0.30
C ASP A 206 7.75 -23.19 -0.97
N ILE A 207 6.46 -22.84 -0.95
CA ILE A 207 5.94 -21.60 -1.57
C ILE A 207 4.98 -20.85 -0.66
N ASP A 208 5.09 -19.51 -0.67
CA ASP A 208 4.11 -18.57 -0.11
C ASP A 208 3.65 -17.62 -1.21
N PHE A 209 2.38 -17.26 -1.20
CA PHE A 209 1.80 -16.27 -2.11
C PHE A 209 1.80 -14.90 -1.46
N VAL A 210 2.24 -13.89 -2.19
CA VAL A 210 2.44 -12.53 -1.69
C VAL A 210 1.39 -11.59 -2.24
N ASP A 211 1.19 -11.62 -3.56
CA ASP A 211 0.29 -10.71 -4.26
C ASP A 211 -0.30 -11.37 -5.49
N VAL A 212 -1.41 -10.83 -5.98
CA VAL A 212 -2.10 -11.30 -7.19
C VAL A 212 -2.58 -10.10 -7.97
N ASP A 213 -2.34 -10.11 -9.27
CA ASP A 213 -2.93 -9.14 -10.16
C ASP A 213 -3.64 -9.79 -11.35
N TYR A 214 -4.60 -9.05 -11.93
CA TYR A 214 -5.50 -9.54 -12.97
C TYR A 214 -5.51 -8.56 -14.14
N ALA A 215 -5.07 -9.05 -15.27
CA ALA A 215 -4.95 -8.24 -16.49
C ALA A 215 -6.28 -8.16 -17.26
N ILE A 216 -6.42 -7.10 -18.08
CA ILE A 216 -7.59 -6.86 -18.93
C ILE A 216 -7.82 -8.00 -19.94
N ASN A 217 -6.75 -8.68 -20.37
CA ASN A 217 -6.83 -9.83 -21.28
C ASN A 217 -7.32 -11.12 -20.61
N GLY A 218 -7.51 -11.12 -19.28
CA GLY A 218 -7.98 -12.27 -18.52
C GLY A 218 -6.87 -13.09 -17.85
N ASP A 219 -5.60 -12.73 -18.05
CA ASP A 219 -4.47 -13.42 -17.44
C ASP A 219 -4.35 -13.08 -15.95
N VAL A 220 -3.86 -14.04 -15.18
CA VAL A 220 -3.58 -13.88 -13.74
C VAL A 220 -2.09 -13.98 -13.50
N TYR A 221 -1.56 -13.01 -12.78
CA TYR A 221 -0.18 -12.95 -12.34
C TYR A 221 -0.12 -13.09 -10.82
N VAL A 222 0.63 -14.06 -10.34
CA VAL A 222 0.77 -14.31 -8.91
C VAL A 222 2.22 -14.09 -8.53
N LEU A 223 2.45 -13.14 -7.63
CA LEU A 223 3.74 -12.96 -6.99
C LEU A 223 3.85 -13.98 -5.85
N ALA A 224 4.82 -14.86 -5.95
CA ALA A 224 5.07 -15.89 -4.96
C ALA A 224 6.51 -15.84 -4.45
N VAL A 225 6.73 -16.45 -3.29
CA VAL A 225 8.04 -16.61 -2.69
C VAL A 225 8.34 -18.08 -2.52
N ARG A 226 9.37 -18.56 -3.20
CA ARG A 226 9.91 -19.88 -2.98
C ARG A 226 10.80 -19.87 -1.75
N ARG A 227 10.57 -20.83 -0.86
CA ARG A 227 11.43 -21.07 0.30
C ARG A 227 12.49 -22.08 -0.13
N ALA A 228 13.73 -21.63 -0.32
CA ALA A 228 14.81 -22.55 -0.59
C ALA A 228 15.09 -23.43 0.65
N ASP A 229 15.57 -24.65 0.41
CA ASP A 229 15.81 -25.70 1.40
C ASP A 229 16.37 -25.18 2.72
N ARG A 230 15.64 -25.44 3.80
CA ARG A 230 16.17 -25.33 5.15
C ARG A 230 17.22 -26.40 5.34
N ASN A 231 18.47 -26.10 5.03
CA ASN A 231 19.58 -26.88 5.61
C ASN A 231 19.44 -26.77 7.13
N ARG A 232 19.23 -27.91 7.79
CA ARG A 232 18.98 -28.07 9.23
C ARG A 232 20.05 -27.47 10.16
N GLY A 233 21.08 -26.80 9.62
CA GLY A 233 22.24 -26.27 10.34
C GLY A 233 22.12 -24.83 10.84
N ASP A 234 21.26 -24.00 10.29
CA ASP A 234 21.23 -22.56 10.59
C ASP A 234 20.15 -22.18 11.63
N LEU A 235 20.12 -22.86 12.77
CA LEU A 235 19.31 -22.48 13.92
C LEU A 235 19.89 -21.30 14.74
N ARG A 236 21.01 -20.73 14.32
CA ARG A 236 21.66 -19.62 15.03
C ARG A 236 21.51 -18.31 14.25
N GLY A 237 20.46 -17.58 14.59
CA GLY A 237 20.38 -16.13 14.45
C GLY A 237 19.95 -15.62 13.09
N PHE A 238 18.78 -14.99 13.03
CA PHE A 238 18.37 -13.85 12.20
C PHE A 238 18.64 -13.83 10.68
N ALA A 239 19.12 -14.93 10.07
CA ALA A 239 19.13 -15.05 8.63
C ALA A 239 17.68 -15.22 8.16
N GLN A 240 17.17 -14.25 7.40
CA GLN A 240 15.93 -14.46 6.66
C GLN A 240 16.10 -15.72 5.80
N PRO A 241 15.12 -16.65 5.78
CA PRO A 241 15.23 -17.83 4.94
C PRO A 241 15.43 -17.38 3.49
N ASN A 242 16.23 -18.13 2.73
CA ASN A 242 16.37 -17.95 1.28
C ASN A 242 15.00 -17.75 0.65
N ARG A 243 14.69 -16.53 0.26
CA ARG A 243 13.45 -16.21 -0.42
C ARG A 243 13.80 -15.90 -1.86
N GLU A 244 13.30 -16.70 -2.77
CA GLU A 244 13.32 -16.40 -4.20
C GLU A 244 11.93 -15.97 -4.60
N PHE A 245 11.79 -14.76 -5.11
CA PHE A 245 10.53 -14.28 -5.63
C PHE A 245 10.32 -14.82 -7.04
N LEU A 246 9.11 -15.25 -7.32
CA LEU A 246 8.67 -15.80 -8.59
C LEU A 246 7.45 -15.03 -9.07
N ILE A 247 7.34 -14.86 -10.38
CA ILE A 247 6.07 -14.53 -11.01
C ILE A 247 5.54 -15.82 -11.65
N LEU A 248 4.32 -16.15 -11.28
CA LEU A 248 3.59 -17.26 -11.84
C LEU A 248 2.45 -16.70 -12.70
N HIS A 249 2.40 -17.10 -13.94
CA HIS A 249 1.39 -16.65 -14.92
C HIS A 249 0.44 -17.80 -15.24
N ALA A 250 -0.85 -17.49 -15.37
CA ALA A 250 -1.86 -18.37 -15.92
C ALA A 250 -2.81 -17.59 -16.84
N ASP A 251 -2.96 -18.02 -18.06
CA ASP A 251 -4.04 -17.59 -18.93
C ASP A 251 -5.35 -18.35 -18.64
N SER A 252 -6.38 -18.16 -19.46
CA SER A 252 -7.70 -18.80 -19.24
C SER A 252 -7.69 -20.31 -19.42
N ASP A 253 -6.73 -20.86 -20.13
CA ASP A 253 -6.71 -22.26 -20.59
C ASP A 253 -5.59 -23.08 -19.90
N ASP A 254 -4.73 -22.43 -19.11
CA ASP A 254 -3.60 -23.08 -18.44
C ASP A 254 -4.06 -24.06 -17.34
N GLU A 255 -3.50 -25.27 -17.35
CA GLU A 255 -3.62 -26.25 -16.26
C GLU A 255 -2.48 -26.14 -15.24
N LEU A 256 -1.39 -25.47 -15.61
CA LEU A 256 -0.19 -25.26 -14.80
C LEU A 256 0.24 -23.82 -14.88
N PHE A 257 0.59 -23.22 -13.74
CA PHE A 257 1.23 -21.91 -13.74
C PHE A 257 2.58 -21.97 -14.44
N GLN A 258 2.81 -21.03 -15.36
CA GLN A 258 4.10 -20.82 -15.99
C GLN A 258 4.97 -19.94 -15.08
N GLU A 259 6.17 -20.43 -14.78
CA GLU A 259 7.16 -19.65 -14.02
C GLU A 259 7.86 -18.68 -14.98
N VAL A 260 7.85 -17.39 -14.63
CA VAL A 260 8.49 -16.34 -15.43
C VAL A 260 9.86 -16.00 -14.83
N ASP A 261 10.90 -16.14 -15.63
CA ASP A 261 12.25 -15.68 -15.27
C ASP A 261 12.32 -14.16 -15.30
N LEU A 262 12.62 -13.55 -14.16
CA LEU A 262 12.71 -12.09 -14.02
C LEU A 262 14.05 -11.52 -14.49
N GLY A 263 15.06 -12.33 -14.76
CA GLY A 263 16.34 -11.86 -15.28
C GLY A 263 17.05 -10.83 -14.39
N LEU A 264 17.05 -11.03 -13.07
CA LEU A 264 17.55 -10.05 -12.10
C LEU A 264 19.08 -9.91 -12.05
N ALA A 265 19.81 -10.45 -13.03
CA ALA A 265 21.27 -10.29 -13.19
C ALA A 265 22.09 -10.55 -11.91
N GLY A 266 21.70 -11.56 -11.13
CA GLY A 266 22.38 -11.93 -9.88
C GLY A 266 22.05 -11.07 -8.67
N LYS A 267 21.07 -10.15 -8.76
CA LYS A 267 20.51 -9.42 -7.65
C LYS A 267 19.42 -10.23 -6.94
N PHE A 268 19.12 -9.87 -5.70
CA PHE A 268 18.14 -10.55 -4.85
C PHE A 268 17.05 -9.59 -4.42
N ILE A 269 15.79 -9.97 -4.55
CA ILE A 269 14.66 -9.19 -4.02
C ILE A 269 14.64 -9.32 -2.49
N VAL A 270 14.57 -8.19 -1.78
CA VAL A 270 14.64 -8.17 -0.30
C VAL A 270 13.38 -7.60 0.36
N GLY A 271 12.47 -6.98 -0.40
CA GLY A 271 11.21 -6.48 0.14
C GLY A 271 10.50 -5.51 -0.79
N GLY A 272 9.36 -4.99 -0.35
CA GLY A 272 8.60 -3.96 -1.05
C GLY A 272 8.27 -4.30 -2.51
N VAL A 273 8.08 -5.59 -2.83
CA VAL A 273 7.83 -6.03 -4.20
C VAL A 273 6.34 -6.00 -4.50
N SER A 274 6.00 -5.58 -5.72
CA SER A 274 4.63 -5.59 -6.27
C SER A 274 4.64 -6.07 -7.71
N VAL A 275 3.52 -6.63 -8.14
CA VAL A 275 3.19 -6.96 -9.52
C VAL A 275 1.93 -6.19 -9.92
N GLU A 276 1.98 -5.51 -11.07
CA GLU A 276 0.88 -4.68 -11.55
C GLU A 276 0.72 -4.83 -13.06
N ALA A 277 -0.43 -5.36 -13.47
CA ALA A 277 -0.80 -5.51 -14.87
C ALA A 277 -1.45 -4.23 -15.42
N ASP A 278 -1.24 -3.96 -16.69
CA ASP A 278 -1.94 -2.92 -17.47
C ASP A 278 -1.80 -1.46 -17.00
N GLN A 279 -0.93 -1.17 -16.05
CA GLN A 279 -0.54 0.22 -15.75
C GLN A 279 0.09 0.86 -17.01
N ILE A 280 0.85 0.07 -17.76
CA ILE A 280 1.21 0.33 -19.16
C ILE A 280 0.50 -0.75 -19.99
N PRO A 281 -0.34 -0.40 -20.96
CA PRO A 281 -1.14 -1.37 -21.70
C PRO A 281 -0.32 -2.53 -22.29
N GLY A 282 -0.74 -3.76 -22.03
CA GLY A 282 -0.08 -4.99 -22.48
C GLY A 282 1.24 -5.32 -21.78
N LYS A 283 1.51 -4.68 -20.64
CA LYS A 283 2.67 -4.94 -19.80
C LYS A 283 2.26 -5.31 -18.38
N VAL A 284 3.11 -6.09 -17.73
CA VAL A 284 3.08 -6.29 -16.28
C VAL A 284 4.34 -5.68 -15.69
N ASN A 285 4.15 -4.77 -14.76
CA ASN A 285 5.25 -4.09 -14.09
C ASN A 285 5.60 -4.84 -12.82
N ILE A 286 6.87 -5.12 -12.63
CA ILE A 286 7.40 -5.71 -11.40
C ILE A 286 8.40 -4.72 -10.81
N THR A 287 8.12 -4.29 -9.59
CA THR A 287 8.95 -3.32 -8.88
C THR A 287 9.27 -3.82 -7.50
N GLY A 288 10.39 -3.38 -6.95
CA GLY A 288 10.74 -3.77 -5.58
C GLY A 288 12.09 -3.25 -5.12
N MET A 289 12.48 -3.72 -3.95
CA MET A 289 13.78 -3.44 -3.37
C MET A 289 14.70 -4.63 -3.62
N TYR A 290 15.97 -4.34 -3.97
CA TYR A 290 16.97 -5.37 -4.21
C TYR A 290 18.18 -5.26 -3.29
N SER A 291 18.93 -6.36 -3.20
CA SER A 291 20.25 -6.43 -2.58
C SER A 291 21.26 -7.05 -3.54
N ASP A 292 22.51 -6.58 -3.46
CA ASP A 292 23.66 -7.21 -4.15
C ASP A 292 24.06 -8.54 -3.50
N LEU A 293 23.63 -8.77 -2.28
CA LEU A 293 23.96 -9.96 -1.50
C LEU A 293 22.71 -10.76 -1.16
N ARG A 294 22.79 -12.09 -1.26
CA ARG A 294 21.66 -13.00 -1.00
C ARG A 294 20.99 -12.81 0.37
N TYR A 295 21.74 -12.35 1.36
CA TYR A 295 21.29 -12.07 2.74
C TYR A 295 21.65 -10.65 3.16
N GLY A 296 21.76 -9.76 2.18
CA GLY A 296 22.17 -8.40 2.41
C GLY A 296 21.02 -7.49 2.84
N THR A 297 21.42 -6.32 3.29
CA THR A 297 20.48 -5.19 3.45
C THR A 297 20.09 -4.66 2.07
N THR A 298 19.02 -3.90 2.00
CA THR A 298 18.59 -3.22 0.78
C THR A 298 19.72 -2.40 0.18
N THR A 299 20.01 -2.65 -1.10
CA THR A 299 20.98 -1.88 -1.89
C THR A 299 20.29 -0.79 -2.72
N GLY A 300 19.11 -1.09 -3.27
CA GLY A 300 18.44 -0.18 -4.16
C GLY A 300 17.02 -0.61 -4.52
N MET A 301 16.44 0.12 -5.47
CA MET A 301 15.15 -0.17 -6.11
C MET A 301 15.39 -0.78 -7.49
N PHE A 302 14.47 -1.62 -7.93
CA PHE A 302 14.47 -2.14 -9.30
C PHE A 302 13.10 -1.98 -9.94
N TYR A 303 13.12 -1.93 -11.25
CA TYR A 303 11.95 -1.99 -12.11
C TYR A 303 12.22 -2.91 -13.29
N LEU A 304 11.26 -3.70 -13.67
CA LEU A 304 11.22 -4.41 -14.93
C LEU A 304 9.78 -4.51 -15.44
N SER A 305 9.60 -4.65 -16.73
CA SER A 305 8.31 -4.91 -17.35
C SER A 305 8.33 -6.27 -18.04
N LEU A 306 7.21 -6.99 -17.92
CA LEU A 306 6.94 -8.23 -18.61
C LEU A 306 5.95 -7.93 -19.75
N ASP A 307 6.24 -8.41 -20.94
CA ASP A 307 5.29 -8.34 -22.06
C ASP A 307 4.24 -9.44 -21.89
N GLN A 308 2.95 -9.07 -21.84
CA GLN A 308 1.86 -10.01 -21.59
C GLN A 308 1.71 -11.10 -22.65
N LYS A 309 2.07 -10.82 -23.91
CA LYS A 309 1.91 -11.78 -25.01
C LYS A 309 3.04 -12.79 -25.08
N THR A 310 4.27 -12.34 -24.84
CA THR A 310 5.46 -13.17 -25.02
C THR A 310 6.00 -13.71 -23.71
N LEU A 311 5.53 -13.21 -22.57
CA LEU A 311 6.05 -13.47 -21.22
C LEU A 311 7.55 -13.19 -21.08
N GLN A 312 8.09 -12.34 -21.96
CA GLN A 312 9.48 -11.94 -21.88
C GLN A 312 9.63 -10.71 -21.00
N ALA A 313 10.48 -10.84 -19.99
CA ALA A 313 10.86 -9.70 -19.16
C ALA A 313 11.83 -8.78 -19.93
N SER A 314 11.65 -7.47 -19.78
CA SER A 314 12.71 -6.52 -20.12
C SER A 314 13.96 -6.79 -19.27
N SER A 315 15.10 -6.23 -19.67
CA SER A 315 16.22 -6.16 -18.71
C SER A 315 15.77 -5.39 -17.48
N ALA A 316 16.04 -5.95 -16.29
CA ALA A 316 15.76 -5.23 -15.05
C ALA A 316 16.66 -3.99 -14.97
N ASP A 317 16.05 -2.85 -14.65
CA ASP A 317 16.78 -1.62 -14.35
C ASP A 317 16.93 -1.45 -12.84
N PHE A 318 18.09 -0.98 -12.39
CA PHE A 318 18.46 -0.94 -10.98
C PHE A 318 19.00 0.43 -10.59
N GLU A 319 18.42 1.02 -9.55
CA GLU A 319 18.90 2.27 -8.99
C GLU A 319 19.41 2.06 -7.56
N SER A 320 20.68 2.44 -7.32
CA SER A 320 21.32 2.30 -6.02
C SER A 320 20.88 3.39 -5.04
N LEU A 321 20.54 2.99 -3.81
CA LEU A 321 20.20 3.93 -2.74
C LEU A 321 21.44 4.42 -1.94
N ARG A 322 22.63 3.95 -2.25
CA ARG A 322 23.87 4.26 -1.49
C ARG A 322 24.16 5.75 -1.45
N ASP A 323 23.92 6.45 -2.55
CA ASP A 323 24.20 7.89 -2.66
C ASP A 323 23.20 8.74 -1.86
N PHE A 324 21.98 8.21 -1.64
CA PHE A 324 20.96 8.87 -0.82
C PHE A 324 21.17 8.65 0.70
N GLU A 325 21.92 7.64 1.10
CA GLU A 325 22.24 7.40 2.51
C GLU A 325 23.05 8.52 3.15
N LEU A 326 23.93 9.17 2.39
CA LEU A 326 24.78 10.25 2.88
C LEU A 326 23.99 11.50 3.28
N ILE A 327 22.87 11.78 2.61
CA ILE A 327 22.03 12.95 2.92
C ILE A 327 21.34 12.79 4.28
N ASN A 328 21.06 11.54 4.69
CA ASN A 328 20.35 11.21 5.93
C ASN A 328 21.26 10.79 7.09
N SER A 329 22.59 10.77 6.90
CA SER A 329 23.54 10.27 7.91
C SER A 329 23.52 11.03 9.25
N GLY A 330 23.11 12.30 9.25
CA GLY A 330 23.01 13.11 10.48
C GLY A 330 21.88 12.70 11.45
N ILE A 331 20.87 11.94 10.98
CA ILE A 331 19.75 11.48 11.83
C ILE A 331 19.99 10.07 12.36
N ARG A 332 20.89 9.34 11.72
CA ARG A 332 21.13 7.92 11.95
C ARG A 332 21.94 7.58 13.20
N ASP A 333 22.50 8.53 13.94
CA ASP A 333 23.33 8.16 15.09
C ASP A 333 22.58 7.38 16.16
N GLY A 334 21.31 7.64 16.38
CA GLY A 334 20.45 6.82 17.25
C GLY A 334 19.98 5.51 16.59
N MET A 335 19.66 5.53 15.30
CA MET A 335 19.23 4.38 14.52
C MET A 335 20.41 3.52 14.04
N ALA A 336 21.55 4.12 13.70
CA ALA A 336 22.79 3.42 13.37
C ALA A 336 23.29 2.56 14.54
N GLN A 337 23.06 2.97 15.79
CA GLN A 337 23.32 2.12 16.95
C GLN A 337 22.38 0.93 17.03
N ALA A 338 21.11 1.07 16.67
CA ALA A 338 20.16 -0.03 16.60
C ALA A 338 20.50 -1.00 15.46
N ARG A 339 20.95 -0.48 14.30
CA ARG A 339 21.42 -1.29 13.15
C ARG A 339 22.72 -2.07 13.48
N ARG A 340 23.69 -1.45 14.14
CA ARG A 340 24.92 -2.14 14.59
C ARG A 340 24.65 -3.30 15.54
N ARG A 341 23.48 -3.31 16.19
CA ARG A 341 23.05 -4.43 17.04
C ARG A 341 22.25 -5.51 16.30
N GLY A 342 22.15 -5.45 14.96
CA GLY A 342 21.47 -6.47 14.15
C GLY A 342 19.94 -6.49 14.30
N VAL A 343 19.32 -5.38 14.74
CA VAL A 343 17.90 -5.33 15.09
C VAL A 343 17.05 -4.57 14.08
N ALA A 344 17.64 -3.94 13.07
CA ALA A 344 16.89 -3.14 12.10
C ALA A 344 16.85 -3.85 10.73
N ASN A 345 15.79 -4.60 10.48
CA ASN A 345 15.33 -4.85 9.12
C ASN A 345 14.51 -3.63 8.71
N GLU A 346 15.01 -2.83 7.77
CA GLU A 346 14.20 -1.83 7.09
C GLU A 346 13.16 -2.58 6.26
N GLU A 347 11.90 -2.46 6.65
CA GLU A 347 10.79 -2.99 5.87
C GLU A 347 10.31 -1.90 4.93
N PHE A 348 10.82 -1.89 3.71
CA PHE A 348 10.22 -1.09 2.64
C PHE A 348 8.90 -1.72 2.24
N ARG A 349 7.86 -0.89 2.17
CA ARG A 349 6.55 -1.32 1.68
C ARG A 349 6.22 -0.58 0.41
N PHE A 350 5.85 -1.35 -0.60
CA PHE A 350 5.18 -0.80 -1.76
C PHE A 350 3.88 -0.12 -1.31
N ARG A 351 3.64 1.09 -1.82
CA ARG A 351 2.45 1.87 -1.48
C ARG A 351 1.50 1.94 -2.67
N GLU A 352 1.97 2.42 -3.77
CA GLU A 352 1.21 2.48 -5.01
C GLU A 352 2.10 2.78 -6.22
N SER A 353 1.56 2.53 -7.40
CA SER A 353 2.09 2.97 -8.68
C SER A 353 1.04 3.80 -9.39
N VAL A 354 1.43 4.95 -9.91
CA VAL A 354 0.52 5.91 -10.54
C VAL A 354 0.99 6.18 -11.97
N PRO A 355 0.13 5.99 -12.99
CA PRO A 355 0.47 6.32 -14.37
C PRO A 355 0.84 7.80 -14.52
N ARG A 356 1.89 8.07 -15.30
CA ARG A 356 2.32 9.43 -15.64
C ARG A 356 1.67 9.91 -16.92
N LEU A 357 1.34 11.19 -17.01
CA LEU A 357 0.92 11.80 -18.26
C LEU A 357 2.11 11.80 -19.24
N GLY A 358 1.92 11.22 -20.41
CA GLY A 358 3.00 11.02 -21.40
C GLY A 358 3.62 9.63 -21.38
N GLY A 359 3.13 8.74 -20.52
CA GLY A 359 3.58 7.35 -20.39
C GLY A 359 4.52 7.14 -19.22
N GLY A 360 4.74 5.87 -18.88
CA GLY A 360 5.51 5.48 -17.70
C GLY A 360 4.71 5.56 -16.40
N SER A 361 5.39 5.44 -15.28
CA SER A 361 4.77 5.42 -13.96
C SER A 361 5.60 6.13 -12.89
N LEU A 362 4.93 6.53 -11.81
CA LEU A 362 5.54 6.85 -10.54
C LEU A 362 5.31 5.66 -9.60
N VAL A 363 6.37 5.03 -9.14
CA VAL A 363 6.33 3.96 -8.14
C VAL A 363 6.72 4.51 -6.79
N VAL A 364 5.88 4.30 -5.78
CA VAL A 364 6.09 4.86 -4.44
C VAL A 364 6.23 3.76 -3.41
N MET A 365 7.29 3.85 -2.62
CA MET A 365 7.57 3.00 -1.47
C MET A 365 7.75 3.82 -0.21
N GLU A 366 7.49 3.23 0.93
CA GLU A 366 7.67 3.87 2.25
C GLU A 366 8.54 2.99 3.14
N ASP A 367 9.52 3.60 3.79
CA ASP A 367 10.30 2.95 4.84
C ASP A 367 9.44 2.86 6.10
N MET A 368 9.11 1.63 6.51
CA MET A 368 8.17 1.39 7.59
C MET A 368 8.66 0.26 8.49
N ASP A 369 8.70 0.50 9.81
CA ASP A 369 9.09 -0.50 10.81
C ASP A 369 8.07 -0.52 11.96
N VAL A 370 7.69 -1.71 12.39
CA VAL A 370 6.83 -1.92 13.57
C VAL A 370 7.57 -2.80 14.56
N ARG A 371 8.01 -2.20 15.66
CA ARG A 371 8.72 -2.92 16.74
C ARG A 371 7.79 -3.29 17.86
N VAL A 372 7.81 -4.55 18.24
CA VAL A 372 7.04 -5.08 19.35
C VAL A 372 8.01 -5.39 20.51
N VAL A 373 7.81 -4.70 21.63
CA VAL A 373 8.61 -4.91 22.84
C VAL A 373 7.71 -5.47 23.92
N THR A 374 8.01 -6.68 24.37
CA THR A 374 7.30 -7.32 25.48
C THR A 374 8.20 -7.30 26.73
N THR A 375 7.72 -6.71 27.80
CA THR A 375 8.41 -6.64 29.09
C THR A 375 7.56 -7.32 30.15
N THR A 376 8.21 -8.16 30.97
CA THR A 376 7.55 -8.79 32.12
C THR A 376 8.17 -8.22 33.41
N ASN A 377 7.35 -7.57 34.20
CA ASN A 377 7.77 -7.04 35.52
C ASN A 377 6.80 -7.54 36.60
N ARG A 378 7.33 -8.20 37.63
CA ARG A 378 6.56 -8.77 38.75
C ARG A 378 5.37 -9.62 38.30
N GLY A 379 5.53 -10.42 37.23
CA GLY A 379 4.47 -11.29 36.70
C GLY A 379 3.44 -10.59 35.79
N VAL A 380 3.54 -9.27 35.62
CA VAL A 380 2.71 -8.52 34.67
C VAL A 380 3.47 -8.37 33.35
N THR A 381 2.90 -8.91 32.28
CA THR A 381 3.47 -8.80 30.94
C THR A 381 2.79 -7.64 30.20
N THR A 382 3.60 -6.69 29.72
CA THR A 382 3.15 -5.55 28.92
C THR A 382 3.79 -5.63 27.54
N THR A 383 2.98 -5.53 26.50
CA THR A 383 3.45 -5.44 25.12
C THR A 383 3.26 -4.02 24.60
N THR A 384 4.33 -3.43 24.08
CA THR A 384 4.33 -2.08 23.52
C THR A 384 4.68 -2.17 22.04
N TYR A 385 3.87 -1.51 21.22
CA TYR A 385 4.06 -1.41 19.77
C TYR A 385 4.62 -0.03 19.44
N TYR A 386 5.75 0.00 18.73
CA TYR A 386 6.40 1.20 18.24
C TYR A 386 6.28 1.23 16.73
N TYR A 387 5.69 2.28 16.19
CA TYR A 387 5.49 2.48 14.76
C TYR A 387 6.44 3.55 14.25
N TYR A 388 7.19 3.25 13.21
CA TYR A 388 8.10 4.16 12.51
C TYR A 388 7.71 4.17 11.04
N TYR A 389 7.40 5.35 10.50
CA TYR A 389 7.09 5.57 9.10
C TYR A 389 8.00 6.69 8.63
N ASP A 390 9.07 6.29 7.95
CA ASP A 390 10.15 7.19 7.63
C ASP A 390 10.08 7.63 6.16
N ASN A 391 11.18 7.70 5.45
CA ASN A 391 11.25 8.28 4.12
C ASN A 391 10.24 7.69 3.13
N ILE A 392 9.75 8.55 2.22
CA ILE A 392 9.03 8.13 1.02
C ILE A 392 10.05 8.07 -0.12
N TRP A 393 10.04 6.98 -0.86
CA TRP A 393 10.88 6.73 -2.02
C TRP A 393 9.99 6.73 -3.26
N ALA A 394 10.27 7.66 -4.17
CA ALA A 394 9.51 7.88 -5.38
C ALA A 394 10.41 7.61 -6.60
N MET A 395 10.11 6.56 -7.34
CA MET A 395 10.83 6.16 -8.55
C MET A 395 10.05 6.59 -9.78
N LEU A 396 10.63 7.45 -10.59
CA LEU A 396 10.09 7.89 -11.87
C LEU A 396 10.56 6.93 -12.94
N VAL A 397 9.61 6.31 -13.63
CA VAL A 397 9.83 5.37 -14.73
C VAL A 397 9.28 6.00 -16.01
N ASP A 398 10.01 5.92 -17.10
CA ASP A 398 9.58 6.44 -18.41
C ASP A 398 8.62 5.49 -19.16
N ALA A 399 8.14 5.91 -20.32
CA ALA A 399 7.25 5.12 -21.15
C ALA A 399 7.91 3.85 -21.74
N GLN A 400 9.23 3.76 -21.72
CA GLN A 400 10.01 2.60 -22.16
C GLN A 400 10.25 1.61 -21.02
N GLY A 401 9.89 1.98 -19.77
CA GLY A 401 10.11 1.16 -18.60
C GLY A 401 11.53 1.27 -18.05
N GLN A 402 12.20 2.40 -18.25
CA GLN A 402 13.51 2.69 -17.69
C GLN A 402 13.37 3.62 -16.48
N ILE A 403 14.18 3.43 -15.45
CA ILE A 403 14.23 4.33 -14.30
C ILE A 403 14.88 5.64 -14.71
N GLU A 404 14.10 6.72 -14.76
CA GLU A 404 14.62 8.06 -15.01
C GLU A 404 15.32 8.61 -13.76
N LYS A 405 14.71 8.37 -12.59
CA LYS A 405 15.18 8.95 -11.35
C LYS A 405 14.50 8.32 -10.14
N VAL A 406 15.23 8.21 -9.03
CA VAL A 406 14.67 7.98 -7.71
C VAL A 406 14.77 9.27 -6.89
N VAL A 407 13.70 9.65 -6.23
CA VAL A 407 13.59 10.84 -5.39
C VAL A 407 13.24 10.42 -3.98
N VAL A 408 13.94 10.97 -2.98
CA VAL A 408 13.65 10.70 -1.58
C VAL A 408 12.97 11.90 -0.96
N LEU A 409 11.78 11.71 -0.40
CA LEU A 409 11.09 12.70 0.40
C LEU A 409 11.39 12.38 1.87
N PRO A 410 12.25 13.16 2.52
CA PRO A 410 12.61 12.91 3.92
C PRO A 410 11.41 13.19 4.84
N LYS A 411 10.93 12.16 5.48
CA LYS A 411 9.81 12.16 6.42
C LYS A 411 10.20 11.28 7.60
N PHE A 412 9.96 11.75 8.84
CA PHE A 412 10.25 10.97 10.04
C PHE A 412 9.06 11.01 10.99
N GLN A 413 8.37 9.90 11.11
CA GLN A 413 7.18 9.78 11.92
C GLN A 413 7.32 8.64 12.92
N TYR A 414 6.82 8.86 14.12
CA TYR A 414 6.88 7.90 15.21
C TYR A 414 5.62 7.96 16.07
N SER A 415 5.08 6.81 16.42
CA SER A 415 3.99 6.71 17.40
C SER A 415 4.08 5.43 18.23
N VAL A 416 3.29 5.35 19.29
CA VAL A 416 3.28 4.22 20.23
C VAL A 416 1.86 3.81 20.55
N ASN A 417 1.55 2.51 20.40
CA ASN A 417 0.28 1.87 20.80
C ASN A 417 -1.00 2.49 20.21
N ASP A 418 -0.89 3.22 19.08
CA ASP A 418 -2.04 3.86 18.40
C ASP A 418 -2.35 3.25 17.02
N GLY A 419 -1.68 2.14 16.67
CA GLY A 419 -1.82 1.48 15.38
C GLY A 419 -1.17 2.24 14.22
N GLY A 420 -0.38 3.30 14.49
CA GLY A 420 0.24 4.12 13.44
C GLY A 420 -0.76 4.97 12.64
N ARG A 421 -1.99 5.12 13.11
CA ARG A 421 -3.12 5.69 12.34
C ARG A 421 -2.91 7.13 11.84
N PHE A 422 -2.01 7.88 12.46
CA PHE A 422 -1.69 9.26 12.06
C PHE A 422 -0.39 9.36 11.26
N LEU A 423 0.25 8.22 10.99
CA LEU A 423 1.49 8.10 10.23
C LEU A 423 1.20 7.77 8.76
N GLY A 424 2.26 7.72 7.93
CA GLY A 424 2.14 7.48 6.50
C GLY A 424 1.76 8.74 5.72
N PHE A 425 1.31 8.56 4.50
CA PHE A 425 0.98 9.65 3.59
C PHE A 425 -0.20 9.28 2.70
N GLU A 426 -0.77 10.30 2.04
CA GLU A 426 -1.70 10.20 0.91
C GLU A 426 -1.05 10.80 -0.32
N LEU A 427 -1.28 10.20 -1.49
CA LEU A 427 -0.78 10.66 -2.77
C LEU A 427 -1.94 11.15 -3.63
N ALA A 428 -1.80 12.35 -4.21
CA ALA A 428 -2.70 12.89 -5.21
C ALA A 428 -1.92 13.33 -6.45
N ARG A 429 -2.60 13.42 -7.59
CA ARG A 429 -2.01 13.93 -8.83
C ARG A 429 -2.68 15.24 -9.23
N ASP A 430 -1.90 16.27 -9.49
CA ASP A 430 -2.35 17.58 -9.99
C ASP A 430 -1.69 17.86 -11.36
N GLY A 431 -2.40 17.57 -12.42
CA GLY A 431 -1.84 17.59 -13.77
C GLY A 431 -0.70 16.60 -13.93
N GLN A 432 0.52 17.11 -14.16
CA GLN A 432 1.74 16.30 -14.23
C GLN A 432 2.46 16.15 -12.89
N ASP A 433 2.07 16.95 -11.88
CA ASP A 433 2.70 16.96 -10.58
C ASP A 433 2.08 15.91 -9.66
N PHE A 434 2.85 15.47 -8.67
CA PHE A 434 2.42 14.56 -7.61
C PHE A 434 2.47 15.28 -6.26
N LEU A 435 1.42 15.12 -5.47
CA LEU A 435 1.24 15.77 -4.18
C LEU A 435 1.24 14.74 -3.06
N PHE A 436 2.20 14.82 -2.15
CA PHE A 436 2.32 13.93 -0.99
C PHE A 436 1.85 14.67 0.26
N PHE A 437 0.82 14.16 0.92
CA PHE A 437 0.27 14.74 2.14
C PHE A 437 0.59 13.88 3.35
N PHE A 438 1.19 14.44 4.38
CA PHE A 438 1.51 13.71 5.60
C PHE A 438 1.58 14.62 6.84
N ASN A 439 1.33 14.05 8.02
CA ASN A 439 1.57 14.76 9.25
C ASN A 439 3.07 14.90 9.49
N ASP A 440 3.53 16.09 9.87
CA ASP A 440 4.94 16.37 10.08
C ASP A 440 5.20 17.21 11.33
N ALA A 441 6.47 17.30 11.74
CA ALA A 441 6.87 18.16 12.84
C ALA A 441 6.93 19.63 12.39
N LYS A 442 6.44 20.54 13.24
CA LYS A 442 6.53 21.98 12.97
C LYS A 442 7.97 22.43 12.74
N GLY A 443 8.14 23.35 11.80
CA GLY A 443 9.42 23.92 11.42
C GLY A 443 10.25 23.05 10.47
N ASN A 444 9.70 21.92 9.99
CA ASN A 444 10.39 21.13 8.97
C ASN A 444 10.41 21.83 7.61
N GLN A 445 9.44 22.69 7.29
CA GLN A 445 9.50 23.53 6.08
C GLN A 445 10.80 24.37 6.02
N SER A 446 11.14 25.07 7.10
CA SER A 446 12.37 25.87 7.15
C SER A 446 13.61 24.98 7.06
N ARG A 447 13.59 23.80 7.71
CA ARG A 447 14.71 22.86 7.65
C ARG A 447 14.93 22.30 6.25
N TRP A 448 13.85 22.02 5.52
CA TRP A 448 13.91 21.63 4.11
C TRP A 448 14.56 22.72 3.25
N ALA A 449 14.10 23.98 3.41
CA ALA A 449 14.67 25.12 2.69
C ALA A 449 16.17 25.32 2.99
N GLU A 450 16.60 24.94 4.19
CA GLU A 450 18.01 25.02 4.61
C GLU A 450 18.82 23.74 4.29
N GLY A 451 18.23 22.74 3.62
CA GLY A 451 18.87 21.45 3.35
C GLY A 451 19.19 20.63 4.62
N LYS A 452 18.50 20.91 5.72
CA LYS A 452 18.69 20.21 7.00
C LYS A 452 17.72 19.03 7.13
N SER A 453 18.20 17.98 7.76
CA SER A 453 17.37 16.82 8.10
C SER A 453 16.11 17.20 8.90
N PRO A 454 14.91 16.68 8.54
CA PRO A 454 13.68 16.96 9.26
C PRO A 454 13.74 16.51 10.73
N ARG A 455 12.94 17.13 11.57
CA ARG A 455 12.68 16.67 12.94
C ARG A 455 11.67 15.53 12.92
N VAL A 456 11.81 14.61 13.88
CA VAL A 456 10.85 13.50 14.04
C VAL A 456 9.50 14.03 14.55
N MET A 457 8.43 13.71 13.85
CA MET A 457 7.06 13.92 14.30
C MET A 457 6.70 12.82 15.32
N ARG A 458 6.53 13.21 16.59
CA ARG A 458 6.19 12.29 17.70
C ARG A 458 4.74 12.39 18.15
N GLN A 459 4.10 13.50 17.88
CA GLN A 459 2.72 13.79 18.27
C GLN A 459 2.04 14.58 17.16
N ALA A 460 1.27 13.91 16.33
CA ALA A 460 0.59 14.52 15.19
C ALA A 460 -0.26 15.74 15.59
N ALA A 461 -0.91 15.71 16.75
CA ALA A 461 -1.71 16.83 17.27
C ALA A 461 -0.91 18.12 17.56
N ARG A 462 0.41 18.01 17.72
CA ARG A 462 1.33 19.15 17.92
C ARG A 462 2.11 19.51 16.66
N GLY A 463 1.96 18.72 15.62
CA GLY A 463 2.59 18.89 14.32
C GLY A 463 1.82 19.80 13.39
N CYS A 464 1.99 19.54 12.13
CA CYS A 464 1.29 20.17 11.00
C CYS A 464 0.91 19.10 9.97
N LEU A 465 -0.03 19.42 9.07
CA LEU A 465 -0.15 18.73 7.80
C LEU A 465 0.81 19.38 6.83
N ALA A 466 1.70 18.60 6.25
CA ALA A 466 2.59 18.98 5.18
C ALA A 466 2.03 18.50 3.83
N MET A 467 2.32 19.24 2.77
CA MET A 467 2.18 18.85 1.38
C MET A 467 3.53 19.00 0.71
N VAL A 468 4.02 17.95 0.08
CA VAL A 468 5.20 18.02 -0.78
C VAL A 468 4.76 17.83 -2.22
N ARG A 469 4.99 18.84 -3.05
CA ARG A 469 4.76 18.78 -4.50
C ARG A 469 6.03 18.26 -5.16
N MET A 470 5.90 17.21 -5.94
CA MET A 470 6.95 16.66 -6.80
C MET A 470 6.57 16.93 -8.26
N LYS A 471 7.44 17.61 -8.98
CA LYS A 471 7.30 17.85 -10.42
C LYS A 471 7.75 16.64 -11.25
N PRO A 472 7.42 16.58 -12.55
CA PRO A 472 7.85 15.49 -13.44
C PRO A 472 9.37 15.27 -13.51
N ASP A 473 10.17 16.32 -13.27
CA ASP A 473 11.63 16.25 -13.23
C ASP A 473 12.18 15.76 -11.87
N GLY A 474 11.29 15.43 -10.94
CA GLY A 474 11.62 14.99 -9.58
C GLY A 474 12.01 16.14 -8.62
N SER A 475 11.87 17.40 -9.02
CA SER A 475 12.08 18.51 -8.11
C SER A 475 10.97 18.60 -7.07
N LEU A 476 11.34 18.93 -5.82
CA LEU A 476 10.43 18.92 -4.67
C LEU A 476 10.21 20.32 -4.13
N THR A 477 8.96 20.62 -3.76
CA THR A 477 8.59 21.83 -3.03
C THR A 477 7.76 21.46 -1.81
N TYR A 478 8.15 21.94 -0.64
CA TYR A 478 7.49 21.65 0.64
C TYR A 478 6.58 22.81 1.07
N HIS A 479 5.35 22.49 1.48
CA HIS A 479 4.39 23.43 2.03
C HIS A 479 3.81 22.93 3.35
N GLN A 480 3.72 23.82 4.36
CA GLN A 480 2.91 23.54 5.54
C GLN A 480 1.48 23.99 5.25
N VAL A 481 0.55 23.04 5.13
CA VAL A 481 -0.88 23.31 4.81
C VAL A 481 -1.62 23.84 6.02
N ILE A 482 -1.55 23.11 7.16
CA ILE A 482 -2.22 23.53 8.41
C ILE A 482 -1.30 23.29 9.62
N ASP A 483 -1.53 24.07 10.66
CA ASP A 483 -0.99 23.86 11.99
C ASP A 483 -2.00 23.06 12.83
N ASN A 484 -1.74 21.76 13.05
CA ASN A 484 -2.66 20.85 13.74
C ASN A 484 -3.06 21.35 15.14
N SER A 485 -2.12 22.01 15.85
CA SER A 485 -2.41 22.49 17.20
C SER A 485 -3.27 23.76 17.22
N LYS A 486 -3.12 24.64 16.22
CA LYS A 486 -3.97 25.84 16.08
C LYS A 486 -5.39 25.43 15.67
N GLU A 487 -5.51 24.55 14.69
CA GLU A 487 -6.78 24.01 14.21
C GLU A 487 -7.43 23.04 15.20
N ARG A 488 -6.67 22.54 16.19
CA ARG A 488 -7.10 21.48 17.11
C ARG A 488 -7.62 20.26 16.37
N SER A 489 -6.93 19.90 15.28
CA SER A 489 -7.26 18.80 14.40
C SER A 489 -6.04 17.94 14.11
N VAL A 490 -6.28 16.66 13.85
CA VAL A 490 -5.27 15.73 13.35
C VAL A 490 -5.88 14.95 12.22
N LEU A 491 -5.24 14.96 11.07
CA LEU A 491 -5.70 14.23 9.89
C LEU A 491 -5.13 12.82 9.87
N LEU A 492 -5.80 11.94 9.11
CA LEU A 492 -5.37 10.58 8.84
C LEU A 492 -5.00 10.49 7.34
N PRO A 493 -3.78 10.84 6.94
CA PRO A 493 -3.43 10.92 5.52
C PRO A 493 -3.61 9.59 4.79
N THR A 494 -3.22 8.47 5.40
CA THR A 494 -3.37 7.11 4.82
C THR A 494 -4.82 6.66 4.66
N ARG A 495 -5.79 7.49 5.02
CA ARG A 495 -7.23 7.26 4.85
C ARG A 495 -7.86 8.34 3.98
N GLY A 496 -7.06 9.10 3.25
CA GLY A 496 -7.52 10.06 2.27
C GLY A 496 -8.09 9.38 1.03
N THR A 497 -8.66 10.17 0.15
CA THR A 497 -9.08 9.76 -1.19
C THR A 497 -8.95 10.92 -2.17
N THR A 498 -8.70 10.59 -3.42
CA THR A 498 -8.60 11.51 -4.54
C THR A 498 -9.72 11.28 -5.53
N PHE A 499 -9.99 12.24 -6.41
CA PHE A 499 -11.03 12.15 -7.43
C PHE A 499 -10.39 12.23 -8.81
N ILE A 500 -10.71 11.28 -9.68
CA ILE A 500 -10.15 11.19 -11.04
C ILE A 500 -10.48 12.46 -11.84
N ASP A 501 -11.73 12.91 -11.77
CA ASP A 501 -12.22 14.08 -12.53
C ASP A 501 -11.76 15.43 -11.94
N TYR A 502 -11.13 15.41 -10.77
CA TYR A 502 -10.67 16.60 -10.04
C TYR A 502 -9.22 16.43 -9.60
N PRO A 503 -8.26 16.45 -10.57
CA PRO A 503 -6.84 16.28 -10.25
C PRO A 503 -6.37 17.29 -9.18
N GLY A 504 -5.59 16.80 -8.24
CA GLY A 504 -5.08 17.60 -7.12
C GLY A 504 -6.05 17.79 -5.96
N GLU A 505 -7.33 17.44 -6.10
CA GLU A 505 -8.26 17.44 -4.98
C GLU A 505 -8.07 16.20 -4.12
N VAL A 506 -7.97 16.40 -2.81
CA VAL A 506 -7.90 15.32 -1.83
C VAL A 506 -8.87 15.57 -0.69
N VAL A 507 -9.58 14.53 -0.26
CA VAL A 507 -10.39 14.53 0.95
C VAL A 507 -9.75 13.62 1.97
N MET A 508 -9.45 14.15 3.14
CA MET A 508 -8.85 13.42 4.25
C MET A 508 -9.73 13.43 5.48
N PRO A 509 -9.99 12.27 6.10
CA PRO A 509 -10.64 12.21 7.39
C PRO A 509 -9.69 12.67 8.50
N GLY A 510 -10.26 13.13 9.60
CA GLY A 510 -9.50 13.56 10.76
C GLY A 510 -10.34 13.65 12.03
N LEU A 511 -9.66 13.99 13.11
CA LEU A 511 -10.27 14.26 14.40
C LEU A 511 -10.08 15.74 14.74
N LYS A 512 -11.16 16.46 14.94
CA LYS A 512 -11.16 17.84 15.44
C LYS A 512 -11.89 17.89 16.78
N ARG A 513 -11.14 18.21 17.87
CA ARG A 513 -11.68 18.17 19.24
C ARG A 513 -12.36 16.84 19.60
N GLY A 514 -11.78 15.71 19.14
CA GLY A 514 -12.29 14.37 19.40
C GLY A 514 -13.53 13.97 18.57
N ARG A 515 -13.95 14.77 17.60
CA ARG A 515 -15.05 14.47 16.67
C ARG A 515 -14.51 14.25 15.26
N TRP A 516 -15.15 13.37 14.50
CA TRP A 516 -14.81 13.15 13.10
C TRP A 516 -15.08 14.39 12.26
N VAL A 517 -14.16 14.71 11.38
CA VAL A 517 -14.28 15.74 10.35
C VAL A 517 -13.65 15.22 9.06
N PHE A 518 -14.04 15.81 7.95
CA PHE A 518 -13.31 15.70 6.69
C PHE A 518 -12.68 17.05 6.36
N MET A 519 -11.49 17.02 5.80
CA MET A 519 -10.83 18.17 5.21
C MET A 519 -10.72 17.92 3.70
N SER A 520 -11.19 18.85 2.89
CA SER A 520 -10.93 18.89 1.46
C SER A 520 -9.86 19.96 1.17
N LEU A 521 -8.89 19.60 0.38
CA LEU A 521 -7.90 20.49 -0.19
C LEU A 521 -8.05 20.45 -1.71
N ARG A 522 -8.22 21.62 -2.34
CA ARG A 522 -8.48 21.77 -3.77
C ARG A 522 -7.52 22.77 -4.38
N PRO A 523 -6.96 22.50 -5.57
CA PRO A 523 -6.28 23.54 -6.32
C PRO A 523 -7.25 24.67 -6.66
N GLU A 524 -6.85 25.92 -6.42
CA GLU A 524 -7.57 27.07 -6.98
C GLU A 524 -7.40 27.03 -8.50
N ARG A 525 -8.48 26.80 -9.20
CA ARG A 525 -8.51 26.87 -10.66
C ARG A 525 -8.93 28.30 -11.04
N ASN A 526 -7.98 29.08 -11.54
CA ASN A 526 -8.24 30.37 -12.17
C ASN A 526 -9.03 30.21 -13.46
#